data_45c7a82f41fc8e19a041617c104ea4df
#
_entry.id   45c7a82f41fc8e19a041617c104ea4df
#
_cell.length_a   1.000
_cell.length_b   1.000
_cell.length_c   1.000
_cell.angle_alpha   90.00
_cell.angle_beta   90.00
_cell.angle_gamma   90.00
#
_symmetry.space_group_name_H-M   'P 1'
#
loop_
_entity.id
_entity.type
_entity.pdbx_description
1 polymer ?
#
loop_
_entity_poly.entity_id
_entity_poly.type
_entity_poly.pdbx_seq_one_letter_code
_entity_poly.pdbx_strand_id
1 'polypeptide(L)'
;MRELVKDYRAKKLVSLAESTQVSYGRHLKRIENRLGALTVREIEASDVIALIEASSLTWGESNMLLITTKCLFTHACGKRLVNTNPCHGIMLSALLGERPPKRQRLMLTRDELHLLLNAGMRKRNSLIIRILLATAVRSAELYKAKWEDVYLDEARWHIPKSKTGPAMDIPLASVVVEWFRELREMAGESAYVLPAWTQGRAARNGGDTHVSKDSIRETIDYWLETDKPAVRRFTPHDLRSTMKSHMRALGVPRDISEMCLNHKLAGVEGIYDQHTYFDERKEALEKWAQFLVACQGGSNAAPITLAKAVQGPE
;
A
#
# COMPACT_ATOMS: atom_id res chain seq x y z
N MET A 1 -0.42 -35.75 0.58
CA MET A 1 -0.39 -34.29 0.40
C MET A 1 -0.67 -33.50 1.70
N ARG A 2 -1.66 -33.85 2.53
CA ARG A 2 -1.99 -33.13 3.79
C ARG A 2 -0.77 -32.94 4.72
N GLU A 3 0.04 -33.97 4.90
CA GLU A 3 1.24 -33.88 5.74
C GLU A 3 2.28 -32.89 5.18
N LEU A 4 2.44 -32.82 3.86
CA LEU A 4 3.32 -31.83 3.23
C LEU A 4 2.83 -30.40 3.48
N VAL A 5 1.52 -30.16 3.35
CA VAL A 5 0.92 -28.84 3.63
C VAL A 5 1.12 -28.45 5.10
N LYS A 6 0.91 -29.39 6.02
CA LYS A 6 1.14 -29.19 7.46
C LYS A 6 2.59 -28.84 7.76
N ASP A 7 3.54 -29.58 7.21
CA ASP A 7 4.98 -29.32 7.39
C ASP A 7 5.40 -27.98 6.75
N TYR A 8 4.90 -27.64 5.56
CA TYR A 8 5.14 -26.36 4.90
C TYR A 8 4.60 -25.19 5.73
N ARG A 9 3.38 -25.31 6.29
CA ARG A 9 2.82 -24.30 7.19
C ARG A 9 3.73 -24.06 8.39
N ALA A 10 4.16 -25.12 9.05
CA ALA A 10 4.98 -25.04 10.25
C ALA A 10 6.38 -24.48 10.01
N LYS A 11 7.01 -24.78 8.86
CA LYS A 11 8.43 -24.47 8.64
C LYS A 11 8.69 -23.29 7.71
N LYS A 12 7.77 -23.00 6.78
CA LYS A 12 7.96 -21.97 5.77
C LYS A 12 6.93 -20.84 5.86
N LEU A 13 5.66 -21.18 6.01
CA LEU A 13 4.60 -20.17 6.01
C LEU A 13 4.75 -19.18 7.18
N VAL A 14 5.10 -19.67 8.36
CA VAL A 14 5.27 -18.85 9.59
C VAL A 14 6.38 -17.80 9.49
N SER A 15 7.37 -18.01 8.62
CA SER A 15 8.45 -17.04 8.41
C SER A 15 8.10 -15.93 7.40
N LEU A 16 6.97 -16.04 6.73
CA LEU A 16 6.53 -15.05 5.74
C LEU A 16 5.76 -13.90 6.40
N ALA A 17 5.66 -12.78 5.70
CA ALA A 17 4.83 -11.66 6.17
C ALA A 17 3.37 -12.09 6.36
N GLU A 18 2.69 -11.56 7.37
CA GLU A 18 1.32 -11.91 7.76
C GLU A 18 0.34 -11.91 6.57
N SER A 19 0.38 -10.86 5.73
CA SER A 19 -0.46 -10.78 4.52
C SER A 19 -0.21 -11.91 3.53
N THR A 20 1.05 -12.38 3.44
CA THR A 20 1.42 -13.53 2.60
C THR A 20 0.94 -14.83 3.24
N GLN A 21 1.06 -14.94 4.57
CA GLN A 21 0.54 -16.11 5.30
C GLN A 21 -0.96 -16.29 5.07
N VAL A 22 -1.74 -15.20 5.15
CA VAL A 22 -3.18 -15.20 4.88
C VAL A 22 -3.47 -15.62 3.43
N SER A 23 -2.79 -15.03 2.47
CA SER A 23 -2.98 -15.35 1.04
C SER A 23 -2.62 -16.80 0.73
N TYR A 24 -1.42 -17.21 1.10
CA TYR A 24 -0.97 -18.60 0.88
C TYR A 24 -1.81 -19.59 1.67
N GLY A 25 -2.23 -19.25 2.88
CA GLY A 25 -3.11 -20.09 3.69
C GLY A 25 -4.41 -20.45 2.98
N ARG A 26 -5.03 -19.48 2.27
CA ARG A 26 -6.23 -19.73 1.45
C ARG A 26 -5.96 -20.68 0.29
N HIS A 27 -4.83 -20.50 -0.40
CA HIS A 27 -4.46 -21.37 -1.52
C HIS A 27 -4.03 -22.75 -1.05
N LEU A 28 -3.29 -22.87 0.06
CA LEU A 28 -2.95 -24.16 0.66
C LEU A 28 -4.19 -24.94 1.06
N LYS A 29 -5.26 -24.29 1.57
CA LYS A 29 -6.53 -24.94 1.83
C LYS A 29 -7.20 -25.47 0.56
N ARG A 30 -7.15 -24.74 -0.56
CA ARG A 30 -7.64 -25.23 -1.87
C ARG A 30 -6.86 -26.44 -2.35
N ILE A 31 -5.52 -26.39 -2.27
CA ILE A 31 -4.65 -27.52 -2.60
C ILE A 31 -4.98 -28.73 -1.75
N GLU A 32 -5.12 -28.55 -0.45
CA GLU A 32 -5.44 -29.60 0.50
C GLU A 32 -6.83 -30.23 0.25
N ASN A 33 -7.82 -29.42 -0.09
CA ASN A 33 -9.16 -29.90 -0.42
C ASN A 33 -9.19 -30.75 -1.70
N ARG A 34 -8.42 -30.38 -2.72
CA ARG A 34 -8.42 -31.05 -4.03
C ARG A 34 -7.43 -32.22 -4.13
N LEU A 35 -6.23 -32.02 -3.60
CA LEU A 35 -5.11 -32.95 -3.75
C LEU A 35 -4.75 -33.66 -2.44
N GLY A 36 -5.43 -33.34 -1.34
CA GLY A 36 -5.07 -33.80 0.01
C GLY A 36 -5.05 -35.31 0.22
N ALA A 37 -5.87 -36.04 -0.53
CA ALA A 37 -5.93 -37.51 -0.48
C ALA A 37 -4.80 -38.19 -1.26
N LEU A 38 -4.19 -37.49 -2.23
CA LEU A 38 -3.16 -38.07 -3.10
C LEU A 38 -1.81 -38.14 -2.39
N THR A 39 -1.03 -39.13 -2.77
CA THR A 39 0.38 -39.22 -2.39
C THR A 39 1.19 -38.15 -3.10
N VAL A 40 2.11 -37.48 -2.41
CA VAL A 40 2.90 -36.37 -2.98
C VAL A 40 3.68 -36.79 -4.23
N ARG A 41 4.13 -38.06 -4.27
CA ARG A 41 4.92 -38.60 -5.39
C ARG A 41 4.09 -38.88 -6.64
N GLU A 42 2.79 -39.07 -6.50
CA GLU A 42 1.86 -39.39 -7.58
C GLU A 42 1.26 -38.16 -8.24
N ILE A 43 1.48 -36.96 -7.67
CA ILE A 43 0.93 -35.74 -8.22
C ILE A 43 1.76 -35.29 -9.41
N GLU A 44 1.08 -35.16 -10.54
CA GLU A 44 1.64 -34.77 -11.83
C GLU A 44 1.20 -33.34 -12.22
N ALA A 45 1.75 -32.85 -13.33
CA ALA A 45 1.37 -31.55 -13.88
C ALA A 45 -0.12 -31.47 -14.23
N SER A 46 -0.71 -32.57 -14.70
CA SER A 46 -2.14 -32.72 -14.99
C SER A 46 -3.03 -32.43 -13.79
N ASP A 47 -2.64 -32.88 -12.61
CA ASP A 47 -3.40 -32.65 -11.37
C ASP A 47 -3.36 -31.17 -10.96
N VAL A 48 -2.21 -30.52 -11.14
CA VAL A 48 -2.06 -29.09 -10.87
C VAL A 48 -2.85 -28.26 -11.87
N ILE A 49 -2.87 -28.63 -13.14
CA ILE A 49 -3.70 -28.01 -14.18
C ILE A 49 -5.18 -28.14 -13.83
N ALA A 50 -5.64 -29.35 -13.51
CA ALA A 50 -7.01 -29.62 -13.11
C ALA A 50 -7.42 -28.84 -11.83
N LEU A 51 -6.51 -28.66 -10.87
CA LEU A 51 -6.72 -27.81 -9.70
C LEU A 51 -6.98 -26.36 -10.09
N ILE A 52 -6.19 -25.80 -11.02
CA ILE A 52 -6.30 -24.42 -11.47
C ILE A 52 -7.61 -24.20 -12.24
N GLU A 53 -7.89 -25.03 -13.22
CA GLU A 53 -9.08 -24.94 -14.08
C GLU A 53 -10.38 -25.11 -13.30
N ALA A 54 -10.43 -26.06 -12.36
CA ALA A 54 -11.59 -26.29 -11.52
C ALA A 54 -11.81 -25.20 -10.45
N SER A 55 -10.86 -24.27 -10.24
CA SER A 55 -10.93 -23.30 -9.15
C SER A 55 -11.82 -22.09 -9.44
N SER A 56 -12.22 -21.86 -10.69
CA SER A 56 -13.04 -20.69 -11.13
C SER A 56 -12.56 -19.34 -10.56
N LEU A 57 -11.23 -19.18 -10.48
CA LEU A 57 -10.59 -17.99 -9.93
C LEU A 57 -10.30 -16.95 -11.02
N THR A 58 -10.14 -15.69 -10.62
CA THR A 58 -9.58 -14.69 -11.54
C THR A 58 -8.15 -15.06 -11.94
N TRP A 59 -7.68 -14.55 -13.08
CA TRP A 59 -6.30 -14.80 -13.56
C TRP A 59 -5.25 -14.51 -12.47
N GLY A 60 -5.42 -13.41 -11.72
CA GLY A 60 -4.51 -13.04 -10.64
C GLY A 60 -4.51 -14.02 -9.46
N GLU A 61 -5.69 -14.49 -9.03
CA GLU A 61 -5.81 -15.49 -7.96
C GLU A 61 -5.32 -16.87 -8.43
N SER A 62 -5.56 -17.25 -9.69
CA SER A 62 -5.01 -18.48 -10.29
C SER A 62 -3.49 -18.45 -10.33
N ASN A 63 -2.90 -17.28 -10.66
CA ASN A 63 -1.44 -17.10 -10.61
C ASN A 63 -0.90 -17.27 -9.18
N MET A 64 -1.60 -16.74 -8.16
CA MET A 64 -1.21 -16.93 -6.77
C MET A 64 -1.36 -18.38 -6.31
N LEU A 65 -2.39 -19.09 -6.79
CA LEU A 65 -2.57 -20.52 -6.54
C LEU A 65 -1.40 -21.31 -7.14
N LEU A 66 -1.04 -21.06 -8.40
CA LEU A 66 0.10 -21.72 -9.06
C LEU A 66 1.43 -21.42 -8.34
N ILE A 67 1.67 -20.14 -7.96
CA ILE A 67 2.87 -19.76 -7.20
C ILE A 67 2.91 -20.50 -5.84
N THR A 68 1.79 -20.55 -5.12
CA THR A 68 1.72 -21.25 -3.82
C THR A 68 1.98 -22.74 -3.99
N THR A 69 1.40 -23.37 -5.03
CA THR A 69 1.62 -24.78 -5.35
C THR A 69 3.08 -25.02 -5.71
N LYS A 70 3.68 -24.15 -6.54
CA LYS A 70 5.10 -24.22 -6.90
C LYS A 70 6.01 -24.14 -5.67
N CYS A 71 5.74 -23.20 -4.74
CA CYS A 71 6.49 -23.08 -3.49
C CYS A 71 6.37 -24.34 -2.61
N LEU A 72 5.17 -24.91 -2.53
CA LEU A 72 4.91 -26.13 -1.76
C LEU A 72 5.71 -27.32 -2.33
N PHE A 73 5.71 -27.51 -3.65
CA PHE A 73 6.48 -28.59 -4.30
C PHE A 73 7.98 -28.31 -4.32
N THR A 74 8.42 -27.05 -4.39
CA THR A 74 9.83 -26.71 -4.19
C THR A 74 10.30 -27.14 -2.78
N HIS A 75 9.44 -26.96 -1.75
CA HIS A 75 9.74 -27.47 -0.42
C HIS A 75 9.79 -29.01 -0.38
N ALA A 76 8.89 -29.69 -1.09
CA ALA A 76 8.92 -31.16 -1.22
C ALA A 76 10.19 -31.66 -1.90
N CYS A 77 10.64 -31.00 -2.97
CA CYS A 77 11.91 -31.31 -3.64
C CYS A 77 13.10 -31.13 -2.68
N GLY A 78 13.13 -30.00 -1.94
CA GLY A 78 14.17 -29.74 -0.94
C GLY A 78 14.24 -30.79 0.16
N LYS A 79 13.12 -31.45 0.45
CA LYS A 79 13.04 -32.59 1.39
C LYS A 79 13.24 -33.96 0.72
N ARG A 80 13.52 -34.01 -0.57
CA ARG A 80 13.65 -35.22 -1.37
C ARG A 80 12.41 -36.14 -1.34
N LEU A 81 11.25 -35.56 -1.14
CA LEU A 81 9.98 -36.29 -1.21
C LEU A 81 9.56 -36.56 -2.65
N VAL A 82 9.92 -35.67 -3.56
CA VAL A 82 9.79 -35.77 -5.03
C VAL A 82 11.07 -35.33 -5.72
N ASN A 83 11.34 -35.83 -6.89
CA ASN A 83 12.56 -35.51 -7.66
C ASN A 83 12.40 -34.21 -8.44
N THR A 84 11.19 -33.92 -8.94
CA THR A 84 10.88 -32.78 -9.78
C THR A 84 9.63 -32.07 -9.25
N ASN A 85 9.55 -30.77 -9.50
CA ASN A 85 8.38 -29.99 -9.15
C ASN A 85 7.34 -30.08 -10.28
N PRO A 86 6.13 -30.66 -10.06
CA PRO A 86 5.12 -30.84 -11.10
C PRO A 86 4.58 -29.52 -11.66
N CYS A 87 4.87 -28.38 -11.03
CA CYS A 87 4.48 -27.07 -11.55
C CYS A 87 5.48 -26.53 -12.61
N HIS A 88 6.58 -27.24 -12.92
CA HIS A 88 7.51 -26.82 -13.96
C HIS A 88 6.82 -26.82 -15.33
N GLY A 89 7.07 -25.76 -16.11
CA GLY A 89 6.51 -25.62 -17.46
C GLY A 89 5.03 -25.25 -17.53
N ILE A 90 4.29 -25.22 -16.42
CA ILE A 90 2.89 -24.76 -16.43
C ILE A 90 2.85 -23.25 -16.66
N MET A 91 2.22 -22.85 -17.76
CA MET A 91 2.01 -21.46 -18.17
C MET A 91 0.52 -21.12 -18.08
N LEU A 92 0.13 -20.15 -17.25
CA LEU A 92 -1.27 -19.75 -17.12
C LEU A 92 -1.86 -19.19 -18.40
N SER A 93 -1.06 -18.57 -19.26
CA SER A 93 -1.52 -18.09 -20.57
C SER A 93 -2.01 -19.22 -21.48
N ALA A 94 -1.45 -20.42 -21.35
CA ALA A 94 -1.92 -21.60 -22.08
C ALA A 94 -3.24 -22.16 -21.53
N LEU A 95 -3.52 -21.96 -20.23
CA LEU A 95 -4.70 -22.50 -19.56
C LEU A 95 -5.87 -21.52 -19.55
N LEU A 96 -5.59 -20.23 -19.30
CA LEU A 96 -6.60 -19.21 -19.02
C LEU A 96 -6.55 -18.05 -20.03
N GLY A 97 -5.75 -18.16 -21.09
CA GLY A 97 -5.48 -17.08 -22.02
C GLY A 97 -4.53 -16.01 -21.46
N GLU A 98 -4.32 -14.98 -22.24
CA GLU A 98 -3.38 -13.91 -21.90
C GLU A 98 -3.76 -13.18 -20.61
N ARG A 99 -2.73 -12.72 -19.90
CA ARG A 99 -2.92 -11.96 -18.67
C ARG A 99 -3.69 -10.67 -18.97
N PRO A 100 -4.81 -10.41 -18.27
CA PRO A 100 -5.50 -9.13 -18.40
C PRO A 100 -4.56 -7.94 -18.15
N PRO A 101 -4.69 -6.84 -18.90
CA PRO A 101 -3.85 -5.67 -18.74
C PRO A 101 -3.93 -5.15 -17.30
N LYS A 102 -2.78 -4.73 -16.76
CA LYS A 102 -2.76 -4.11 -15.44
C LYS A 102 -3.51 -2.78 -15.48
N ARG A 103 -4.39 -2.57 -14.49
CA ARG A 103 -5.04 -1.27 -14.32
C ARG A 103 -3.97 -0.18 -14.24
N GLN A 104 -4.06 0.80 -15.12
CA GLN A 104 -3.23 2.00 -15.02
C GLN A 104 -3.60 2.80 -13.76
N ARG A 105 -2.58 3.35 -13.12
CA ARG A 105 -2.79 4.23 -11.97
C ARG A 105 -3.40 5.53 -12.41
N LEU A 106 -4.35 6.00 -11.62
CA LEU A 106 -5.04 7.24 -11.88
C LEU A 106 -4.24 8.41 -11.28
N MET A 107 -4.22 9.51 -12.01
CA MET A 107 -3.90 10.83 -11.49
C MET A 107 -5.22 11.60 -11.43
N LEU A 108 -5.64 11.99 -10.23
CA LEU A 108 -6.81 12.87 -10.04
C LEU A 108 -6.48 14.26 -10.60
N THR A 109 -7.43 14.82 -11.34
CA THR A 109 -7.30 16.20 -11.85
C THR A 109 -7.46 17.20 -10.72
N ARG A 110 -7.22 18.48 -11.01
CA ARG A 110 -7.41 19.57 -10.04
C ARG A 110 -8.87 19.65 -9.58
N ASP A 111 -9.81 19.52 -10.49
CA ASP A 111 -11.25 19.55 -10.18
C ASP A 111 -11.65 18.34 -9.33
N GLU A 112 -11.15 17.16 -9.65
CA GLU A 112 -11.38 15.96 -8.83
C GLU A 112 -10.77 16.11 -7.42
N LEU A 113 -9.60 16.74 -7.30
CA LEU A 113 -9.01 17.09 -6.01
C LEU A 113 -9.85 18.10 -5.25
N HIS A 114 -10.40 19.13 -5.92
CA HIS A 114 -11.32 20.09 -5.31
C HIS A 114 -12.53 19.39 -4.71
N LEU A 115 -13.19 18.52 -5.49
CA LEU A 115 -14.35 17.76 -5.02
C LEU A 115 -14.00 16.83 -3.85
N LEU A 116 -12.87 16.14 -3.91
CA LEU A 116 -12.41 15.23 -2.85
C LEU A 116 -12.09 15.98 -1.54
N LEU A 117 -11.39 17.12 -1.63
CA LEU A 117 -10.97 17.91 -0.47
C LEU A 117 -12.15 18.66 0.19
N ASN A 118 -13.24 18.88 -0.55
CA ASN A 118 -14.49 19.47 -0.05
C ASN A 118 -15.61 18.45 0.15
N ALA A 119 -15.29 17.15 0.08
CA ALA A 119 -16.26 16.08 0.29
C ALA A 119 -16.91 16.18 1.68
N GLY A 120 -18.23 16.02 1.77
CA GLY A 120 -19.03 16.03 3.00
C GLY A 120 -18.77 14.84 3.93
N MET A 121 -17.54 14.34 3.98
CA MET A 121 -17.14 13.23 4.84
C MET A 121 -17.10 13.62 6.31
N ARG A 122 -17.26 12.64 7.21
CA ARG A 122 -16.96 12.84 8.63
C ARG A 122 -15.55 13.41 8.79
N LYS A 123 -15.35 14.37 9.70
CA LYS A 123 -14.09 15.11 9.90
C LYS A 123 -12.86 14.19 9.94
N ARG A 124 -12.91 13.11 10.71
CA ARG A 124 -11.83 12.12 10.78
C ARG A 124 -11.48 11.52 9.40
N ASN A 125 -12.49 11.13 8.62
CA ASN A 125 -12.28 10.53 7.31
C ASN A 125 -11.67 11.53 6.33
N SER A 126 -12.12 12.77 6.36
CA SER A 126 -11.54 13.87 5.59
C SER A 126 -10.06 14.08 5.93
N LEU A 127 -9.71 14.11 7.22
CA LEU A 127 -8.31 14.24 7.67
C LEU A 127 -7.44 13.07 7.21
N ILE A 128 -7.94 11.83 7.30
CA ILE A 128 -7.22 10.64 6.81
C ILE A 128 -6.89 10.75 5.32
N ILE A 129 -7.87 11.13 4.51
CA ILE A 129 -7.68 11.28 3.05
C ILE A 129 -6.70 12.41 2.73
N ARG A 130 -6.81 13.55 3.44
CA ARG A 130 -5.89 14.68 3.31
C ARG A 130 -4.47 14.31 3.65
N ILE A 131 -4.24 13.64 4.78
CA ILE A 131 -2.92 13.20 5.22
C ILE A 131 -2.33 12.19 4.23
N LEU A 132 -3.11 11.19 3.77
CA LEU A 132 -2.66 10.25 2.75
C LEU A 132 -2.27 10.95 1.45
N LEU A 133 -3.06 11.92 1.02
CA LEU A 133 -2.81 12.66 -0.20
C LEU A 133 -1.56 13.55 -0.07
N ALA A 134 -1.42 14.24 1.08
CA ALA A 134 -0.32 15.17 1.31
C ALA A 134 1.03 14.48 1.55
N THR A 135 1.04 13.36 2.25
CA THR A 135 2.28 12.61 2.57
C THR A 135 2.58 11.49 1.58
N ALA A 136 1.55 11.06 0.84
CA ALA A 136 1.60 9.92 -0.05
C ALA A 136 2.21 8.64 0.55
N VAL A 137 2.16 8.45 1.86
CA VAL A 137 2.54 7.22 2.53
C VAL A 137 1.62 6.06 2.09
N ARG A 138 2.04 4.82 2.28
CA ARG A 138 1.15 3.68 2.03
C ARG A 138 0.04 3.65 3.08
N SER A 139 -1.17 3.23 2.68
CA SER A 139 -2.29 3.12 3.62
C SER A 139 -1.92 2.34 4.87
N ALA A 140 -1.09 1.28 4.72
CA ALA A 140 -0.64 0.46 5.84
C ALA A 140 0.29 1.21 6.80
N GLU A 141 1.05 2.16 6.31
CA GLU A 141 1.91 3.01 7.13
C GLU A 141 1.06 3.96 7.99
N LEU A 142 0.01 4.55 7.41
CA LEU A 142 -0.88 5.44 8.16
C LEU A 142 -1.81 4.70 9.14
N TYR A 143 -2.48 3.62 8.72
CA TYR A 143 -3.43 2.97 9.65
C TYR A 143 -2.73 2.26 10.82
N LYS A 144 -1.44 1.93 10.70
CA LYS A 144 -0.61 1.36 11.77
C LYS A 144 0.19 2.40 12.55
N ALA A 145 0.15 3.67 12.14
CA ALA A 145 0.93 4.73 12.77
C ALA A 145 0.60 4.85 14.26
N LYS A 146 1.63 5.04 15.05
CA LYS A 146 1.52 5.32 16.48
C LYS A 146 1.96 6.74 16.79
N TRP A 147 1.42 7.30 17.85
CA TRP A 147 1.78 8.65 18.28
C TRP A 147 3.23 8.76 18.76
N GLU A 148 3.82 7.69 19.27
CA GLU A 148 5.24 7.65 19.65
C GLU A 148 6.21 7.91 18.46
N ASP A 149 5.74 7.69 17.22
CA ASP A 149 6.49 7.89 16.00
C ASP A 149 6.21 9.27 15.33
N VAL A 150 5.29 10.09 15.88
CA VAL A 150 4.87 11.38 15.29
C VAL A 150 5.36 12.53 16.15
N TYR A 151 6.33 13.27 15.64
CA TYR A 151 7.01 14.39 16.30
C TYR A 151 6.49 15.71 15.71
N LEU A 152 5.37 16.20 16.25
CA LEU A 152 4.66 17.36 15.69
C LEU A 152 5.46 18.66 15.81
N ASP A 153 6.23 18.83 16.88
CA ASP A 153 7.06 20.00 17.10
C ASP A 153 8.29 20.05 16.17
N GLU A 154 8.73 18.88 15.72
CA GLU A 154 9.80 18.74 14.71
C GLU A 154 9.25 18.69 13.27
N ALA A 155 7.93 18.75 13.11
CA ALA A 155 7.24 18.54 11.83
C ALA A 155 7.73 17.27 11.09
N ARG A 156 7.83 16.15 11.83
CA ARG A 156 8.39 14.90 11.38
C ARG A 156 7.56 13.70 11.83
N TRP A 157 7.37 12.73 10.93
CA TRP A 157 6.78 11.43 11.24
C TRP A 157 7.77 10.32 10.87
N HIS A 158 8.16 9.53 11.86
CA HIS A 158 9.04 8.38 11.69
C HIS A 158 8.24 7.13 11.27
N ILE A 159 8.64 6.49 10.19
CA ILE A 159 8.13 5.18 9.79
C ILE A 159 9.22 4.16 10.07
N PRO A 160 9.12 3.36 11.16
CA PRO A 160 10.24 2.53 11.64
C PRO A 160 10.64 1.43 10.67
N LYS A 161 9.71 0.87 9.92
CA LYS A 161 10.00 -0.11 8.86
C LYS A 161 8.81 -0.21 7.91
N SER A 162 9.08 -0.18 6.61
CA SER A 162 8.07 -0.47 5.59
C SER A 162 8.24 -1.89 5.02
N LYS A 163 7.20 -2.39 4.34
CA LYS A 163 7.25 -3.71 3.68
C LYS A 163 8.38 -3.80 2.65
N THR A 164 8.77 -2.70 2.05
CA THR A 164 9.64 -2.65 0.86
C THR A 164 10.76 -1.63 0.98
N GLY A 165 10.89 -0.95 2.11
CA GLY A 165 11.89 0.09 2.31
C GLY A 165 12.46 0.10 3.74
N PRO A 166 13.60 0.78 3.95
CA PRO A 166 14.16 1.03 5.27
C PRO A 166 13.21 1.89 6.11
N ALA A 167 13.56 2.09 7.37
CA ALA A 167 12.98 3.14 8.20
C ALA A 167 13.16 4.50 7.50
N MET A 168 12.19 5.38 7.63
CA MET A 168 12.20 6.66 6.94
C MET A 168 11.45 7.73 7.75
N ASP A 169 12.06 8.90 7.83
CA ASP A 169 11.42 10.10 8.35
C ASP A 169 10.68 10.83 7.22
N ILE A 170 9.41 11.12 7.46
CA ILE A 170 8.57 11.90 6.56
C ILE A 170 8.52 13.33 7.07
N PRO A 171 8.99 14.32 6.31
CA PRO A 171 8.74 15.72 6.65
C PRO A 171 7.25 16.02 6.54
N LEU A 172 6.70 16.71 7.54
CA LEU A 172 5.31 17.12 7.55
C LEU A 172 5.22 18.60 7.13
N ALA A 173 4.46 18.88 6.08
CA ALA A 173 4.14 20.25 5.72
C ALA A 173 3.30 20.92 6.84
N SER A 174 3.37 22.25 6.94
CA SER A 174 2.76 23.00 8.02
C SER A 174 1.29 22.66 8.23
N VAL A 175 0.50 22.63 7.17
CA VAL A 175 -0.93 22.28 7.23
C VAL A 175 -1.16 20.82 7.63
N VAL A 176 -0.23 19.93 7.32
CA VAL A 176 -0.33 18.50 7.68
C VAL A 176 -0.10 18.30 9.17
N VAL A 177 0.78 19.09 9.79
CA VAL A 177 0.97 19.13 11.26
C VAL A 177 -0.36 19.46 11.94
N GLU A 178 -1.08 20.47 11.43
CA GLU A 178 -2.40 20.83 11.99
C GLU A 178 -3.43 19.69 11.85
N TRP A 179 -3.46 19.01 10.72
CA TRP A 179 -4.33 17.83 10.54
C TRP A 179 -4.00 16.68 11.49
N PHE A 180 -2.73 16.48 11.80
CA PHE A 180 -2.32 15.50 12.82
C PHE A 180 -2.72 15.95 14.23
N ARG A 181 -2.61 17.26 14.57
CA ARG A 181 -3.09 17.80 15.85
C ARG A 181 -4.59 17.56 16.03
N GLU A 182 -5.39 17.83 15.01
CA GLU A 182 -6.82 17.55 15.03
C GLU A 182 -7.12 16.04 15.21
N LEU A 183 -6.35 15.15 14.55
CA LEU A 183 -6.47 13.70 14.76
C LEU A 183 -6.07 13.30 16.19
N ARG A 184 -5.07 13.97 16.80
CA ARG A 184 -4.64 13.69 18.16
C ARG A 184 -5.76 13.94 19.17
N GLU A 185 -6.46 15.06 19.02
CA GLU A 185 -7.63 15.37 19.84
C GLU A 185 -8.72 14.30 19.74
N MET A 186 -8.93 13.75 18.51
CA MET A 186 -9.94 12.71 18.28
C MET A 186 -9.52 11.32 18.74
N ALA A 187 -8.23 11.05 18.84
CA ALA A 187 -7.69 9.74 19.21
C ALA A 187 -7.79 9.48 20.72
N GLY A 188 -7.90 10.53 21.56
CA GLY A 188 -7.93 10.41 23.02
C GLY A 188 -6.68 9.73 23.56
N GLU A 189 -6.85 8.73 24.42
CA GLU A 189 -5.77 7.99 25.09
C GLU A 189 -5.12 6.90 24.22
N SER A 190 -5.61 6.68 22.99
CA SER A 190 -5.07 5.61 22.13
C SER A 190 -3.61 5.85 21.75
N ALA A 191 -2.81 4.78 21.73
CA ALA A 191 -1.45 4.80 21.20
C ALA A 191 -1.41 4.99 19.68
N TYR A 192 -2.52 4.74 18.97
CA TYR A 192 -2.58 4.79 17.50
C TYR A 192 -3.09 6.14 16.99
N VAL A 193 -2.52 6.61 15.89
CA VAL A 193 -3.01 7.80 15.15
C VAL A 193 -4.45 7.60 14.66
N LEU A 194 -4.75 6.38 14.22
CA LEU A 194 -6.08 5.97 13.78
C LEU A 194 -6.58 4.79 14.62
N PRO A 195 -7.11 5.06 15.84
CA PRO A 195 -7.63 4.00 16.70
C PRO A 195 -8.84 3.30 16.11
N ALA A 196 -9.08 2.05 16.52
CA ALA A 196 -10.25 1.29 16.12
C ALA A 196 -11.55 2.01 16.52
N TRP A 197 -12.48 2.14 15.57
CA TRP A 197 -13.72 2.88 15.77
C TRP A 197 -14.82 2.08 16.48
N THR A 198 -14.62 0.76 16.60
CA THR A 198 -15.60 -0.13 17.20
C THR A 198 -14.99 -0.89 18.37
N GLN A 199 -15.71 -0.94 19.48
CA GLN A 199 -15.33 -1.75 20.65
C GLN A 199 -15.11 -3.23 20.29
N GLY A 200 -15.91 -3.77 19.35
CA GLY A 200 -15.78 -5.14 18.90
C GLY A 200 -14.45 -5.45 18.20
N ARG A 201 -13.82 -4.45 17.52
CA ARG A 201 -12.48 -4.63 16.97
C ARG A 201 -11.42 -4.55 18.06
N ALA A 202 -11.52 -3.61 18.98
CA ALA A 202 -10.62 -3.50 20.13
C ALA A 202 -10.65 -4.79 20.95
N ALA A 203 -11.84 -5.29 21.30
CA ALA A 203 -11.99 -6.55 22.06
C ALA A 203 -11.35 -7.76 21.35
N ARG A 204 -11.55 -7.90 20.04
CA ARG A 204 -10.95 -9.01 19.27
C ARG A 204 -9.42 -8.93 19.17
N ASN A 205 -8.83 -7.76 19.35
CA ASN A 205 -7.38 -7.54 19.28
C ASN A 205 -6.75 -7.33 20.66
N GLY A 206 -7.47 -7.62 21.75
CA GLY A 206 -6.93 -7.57 23.10
C GLY A 206 -6.81 -6.16 23.70
N GLY A 207 -7.53 -5.18 23.18
CA GLY A 207 -7.53 -3.81 23.69
C GLY A 207 -7.29 -2.75 22.62
N ASP A 208 -6.51 -1.72 22.95
CA ASP A 208 -6.21 -0.63 22.03
C ASP A 208 -5.54 -1.13 20.75
N THR A 209 -6.08 -0.74 19.61
CA THR A 209 -5.61 -1.17 18.28
C THR A 209 -6.02 -0.15 17.22
N HIS A 210 -5.40 -0.24 16.05
CA HIS A 210 -5.68 0.62 14.90
C HIS A 210 -6.96 0.22 14.13
N VAL A 211 -7.47 1.10 13.27
CA VAL A 211 -8.57 0.81 12.33
C VAL A 211 -8.31 -0.41 11.44
N SER A 212 -9.35 -0.93 10.81
CA SER A 212 -9.20 -1.99 9.80
C SER A 212 -8.33 -1.53 8.63
N LYS A 213 -7.58 -2.46 8.04
CA LYS A 213 -6.80 -2.21 6.81
C LYS A 213 -7.66 -1.74 5.63
N ASP A 214 -8.95 -2.08 5.65
CA ASP A 214 -9.88 -1.77 4.57
C ASP A 214 -10.60 -0.43 4.80
N SER A 215 -10.58 0.13 6.03
CA SER A 215 -11.33 1.32 6.43
C SER A 215 -11.13 2.53 5.53
N ILE A 216 -9.90 2.78 5.07
CA ILE A 216 -9.60 3.92 4.20
C ILE A 216 -10.24 3.71 2.83
N ARG A 217 -10.16 2.50 2.30
CA ARG A 217 -10.78 2.15 1.03
C ARG A 217 -12.31 2.21 1.13
N GLU A 218 -12.88 1.63 2.17
CA GLU A 218 -14.32 1.65 2.44
C GLU A 218 -14.84 3.08 2.54
N THR A 219 -14.07 3.99 3.15
CA THR A 219 -14.42 5.42 3.21
C THR A 219 -14.52 6.04 1.81
N ILE A 220 -13.55 5.77 0.94
CA ILE A 220 -13.55 6.28 -0.44
C ILE A 220 -14.71 5.66 -1.24
N ASP A 221 -14.86 4.34 -1.18
CA ASP A 221 -15.91 3.62 -1.91
C ASP A 221 -17.29 4.10 -1.45
N TYR A 222 -17.53 4.28 -0.14
CA TYR A 222 -18.77 4.81 0.41
C TYR A 222 -19.09 6.21 -0.11
N TRP A 223 -18.11 7.12 -0.10
CA TRP A 223 -18.29 8.47 -0.63
C TRP A 223 -18.63 8.47 -2.13
N LEU A 224 -17.92 7.69 -2.92
CA LEU A 224 -18.17 7.59 -4.36
C LEU A 224 -19.55 7.00 -4.68
N GLU A 225 -20.07 6.11 -3.85
CA GLU A 225 -21.36 5.44 -4.05
C GLU A 225 -22.54 6.25 -3.52
N THR A 226 -22.37 6.98 -2.40
CA THR A 226 -23.44 7.79 -1.80
C THR A 226 -23.59 9.16 -2.44
N ASP A 227 -22.51 9.91 -2.54
CA ASP A 227 -22.53 11.30 -2.99
C ASP A 227 -22.45 11.39 -4.52
N LYS A 228 -22.00 10.32 -5.19
CA LYS A 228 -21.84 10.20 -6.65
C LYS A 228 -21.18 11.44 -7.26
N PRO A 229 -20.06 11.91 -6.73
CA PRO A 229 -19.39 13.10 -7.23
C PRO A 229 -18.89 12.88 -8.65
N ALA A 230 -18.67 13.96 -9.41
CA ALA A 230 -18.06 13.93 -10.73
C ALA A 230 -16.55 13.61 -10.66
N VAL A 231 -16.20 12.49 -9.99
CA VAL A 231 -14.83 12.01 -9.77
C VAL A 231 -14.72 10.58 -10.28
N ARG A 232 -13.67 10.31 -11.03
CA ARG A 232 -13.38 8.93 -11.49
C ARG A 232 -13.09 8.01 -10.30
N ARG A 233 -13.56 6.76 -10.39
CA ARG A 233 -13.32 5.77 -9.31
C ARG A 233 -11.84 5.54 -9.09
N PHE A 234 -11.35 5.80 -7.89
CA PHE A 234 -9.95 5.70 -7.49
C PHE A 234 -9.77 4.86 -6.22
N THR A 235 -8.53 4.57 -5.88
CA THR A 235 -8.15 3.79 -4.70
C THR A 235 -7.14 4.61 -3.86
N PRO A 236 -6.91 4.26 -2.58
CA PRO A 236 -5.87 4.92 -1.77
C PRO A 236 -4.49 4.95 -2.45
N HIS A 237 -4.18 3.95 -3.27
CA HIS A 237 -2.89 3.93 -3.99
C HIS A 237 -2.83 4.93 -5.15
N ASP A 238 -3.97 5.31 -5.72
CA ASP A 238 -4.03 6.32 -6.77
C ASP A 238 -3.74 7.73 -6.21
N LEU A 239 -3.97 7.98 -4.91
CA LEU A 239 -3.57 9.23 -4.24
C LEU A 239 -2.04 9.44 -4.29
N ARG A 240 -1.26 8.36 -4.15
CA ARG A 240 0.20 8.41 -4.27
C ARG A 240 0.64 8.73 -5.71
N SER A 241 -0.03 8.13 -6.71
CA SER A 241 0.22 8.42 -8.13
C SER A 241 -0.15 9.86 -8.47
N THR A 242 -1.22 10.36 -7.87
CA THR A 242 -1.69 11.76 -8.00
C THR A 242 -0.63 12.72 -7.48
N MET A 243 -0.15 12.53 -6.23
CA MET A 243 0.92 13.36 -5.68
C MET A 243 2.15 13.36 -6.58
N LYS A 244 2.67 12.18 -6.93
CA LYS A 244 3.87 12.06 -7.78
C LYS A 244 3.74 12.82 -9.09
N SER A 245 2.61 12.68 -9.77
CA SER A 245 2.37 13.30 -11.07
C SER A 245 2.25 14.81 -10.96
N HIS A 246 1.53 15.32 -9.96
CA HIS A 246 1.42 16.77 -9.73
C HIS A 246 2.75 17.38 -9.25
N MET A 247 3.50 16.71 -8.38
CA MET A 247 4.84 17.17 -7.98
C MET A 247 5.75 17.38 -9.20
N ARG A 248 5.70 16.44 -10.17
CA ARG A 248 6.45 16.59 -11.44
C ARG A 248 5.98 17.82 -12.21
N ALA A 249 4.68 18.05 -12.30
CA ALA A 249 4.12 19.24 -12.95
C ALA A 249 4.48 20.54 -12.21
N LEU A 250 4.66 20.47 -10.88
CA LEU A 250 5.13 21.59 -10.05
C LEU A 250 6.64 21.81 -10.10
N GLY A 251 7.39 21.06 -10.93
CA GLY A 251 8.83 21.22 -11.12
C GLY A 251 9.68 20.54 -10.03
N VAL A 252 9.12 19.65 -9.21
CA VAL A 252 9.91 18.85 -8.26
C VAL A 252 10.78 17.85 -9.03
N PRO A 253 12.08 17.73 -8.74
CA PRO A 253 12.96 16.73 -9.36
C PRO A 253 12.41 15.31 -9.23
N ARG A 254 12.69 14.47 -10.24
CA ARG A 254 12.20 13.10 -10.28
C ARG A 254 12.61 12.31 -9.03
N ASP A 255 13.87 12.39 -8.67
CA ASP A 255 14.42 11.58 -7.59
C ASP A 255 13.84 12.00 -6.24
N ILE A 256 13.68 13.30 -5.99
CA ILE A 256 13.01 13.82 -4.79
C ILE A 256 11.55 13.33 -4.73
N SER A 257 10.82 13.34 -5.85
CA SER A 257 9.44 12.84 -5.88
C SER A 257 9.35 11.33 -5.61
N GLU A 258 10.32 10.52 -6.07
CA GLU A 258 10.40 9.08 -5.76
C GLU A 258 10.77 8.84 -4.28
N MET A 259 11.70 9.64 -3.74
CA MET A 259 12.07 9.58 -2.33
C MET A 259 10.92 9.95 -1.39
N CYS A 260 10.10 10.94 -1.74
CA CYS A 260 8.87 11.24 -0.99
C CYS A 260 7.92 10.03 -0.92
N LEU A 261 7.94 9.15 -1.91
CA LEU A 261 7.16 7.91 -1.92
C LEU A 261 7.84 6.73 -1.20
N ASN A 262 9.00 6.93 -0.57
CA ASN A 262 9.80 5.82 -0.03
C ASN A 262 10.04 4.71 -1.08
N HIS A 263 10.37 5.12 -2.31
CA HIS A 263 10.84 4.22 -3.34
C HIS A 263 12.36 4.19 -3.30
N LYS A 264 12.94 3.00 -3.40
CA LYS A 264 14.37 2.87 -3.56
C LYS A 264 14.77 3.43 -4.92
N LEU A 265 15.81 4.24 -4.94
CA LEU A 265 16.46 4.60 -6.19
C LEU A 265 16.99 3.34 -6.87
N ALA A 266 16.72 3.21 -8.17
CA ALA A 266 17.19 2.05 -8.93
C ALA A 266 18.66 2.21 -9.28
N GLY A 267 19.41 1.09 -9.24
CA GLY A 267 20.80 1.04 -9.69
C GLY A 267 21.83 1.24 -8.59
N VAL A 268 23.06 1.55 -9.02
CA VAL A 268 24.25 1.67 -8.16
C VAL A 268 24.14 2.86 -7.18
N GLU A 269 23.49 3.94 -7.58
CA GLU A 269 23.25 5.12 -6.73
C GLU A 269 22.51 4.77 -5.44
N GLY A 270 21.50 3.92 -5.51
CA GLY A 270 20.74 3.49 -4.32
C GLY A 270 21.53 2.65 -3.32
N ILE A 271 22.76 2.24 -3.65
CA ILE A 271 23.66 1.48 -2.77
C ILE A 271 24.66 2.42 -2.06
N TYR A 272 25.14 3.45 -2.73
CA TYR A 272 26.19 4.33 -2.23
C TYR A 272 25.68 5.63 -1.63
N ASP A 273 24.54 6.14 -2.10
CA ASP A 273 23.95 7.37 -1.57
C ASP A 273 23.17 7.08 -0.27
N GLN A 274 23.76 7.53 0.84
CA GLN A 274 23.16 7.42 2.18
C GLN A 274 22.50 8.74 2.63
N HIS A 275 22.51 9.77 1.77
CA HIS A 275 21.85 11.03 2.09
C HIS A 275 20.34 10.86 2.12
N THR A 276 19.69 11.41 3.13
CA THR A 276 18.23 11.20 3.33
C THR A 276 17.38 12.18 2.52
N TYR A 277 17.98 13.23 1.97
CA TYR A 277 17.30 14.32 1.24
C TYR A 277 16.09 14.86 2.02
N PHE A 278 16.23 14.97 3.34
CA PHE A 278 15.12 15.34 4.22
C PHE A 278 14.63 16.76 3.91
N ASP A 279 15.53 17.72 3.74
CA ASP A 279 15.20 19.12 3.50
C ASP A 279 14.60 19.31 2.11
N GLU A 280 15.14 18.68 1.07
CA GLU A 280 14.60 18.73 -0.29
C GLU A 280 13.21 18.10 -0.36
N ARG A 281 12.99 16.99 0.38
CA ARG A 281 11.67 16.38 0.50
C ARG A 281 10.70 17.26 1.28
N LYS A 282 11.18 17.97 2.30
CA LYS A 282 10.40 18.94 3.07
C LYS A 282 9.87 20.06 2.20
N GLU A 283 10.75 20.69 1.41
CA GLU A 283 10.38 21.73 0.45
C GLU A 283 9.36 21.20 -0.59
N ALA A 284 9.60 20.01 -1.13
CA ALA A 284 8.72 19.40 -2.10
C ALA A 284 7.33 19.10 -1.53
N LEU A 285 7.26 18.57 -0.30
CA LEU A 285 6.01 18.26 0.38
C LEU A 285 5.25 19.54 0.81
N GLU A 286 5.95 20.59 1.23
CA GLU A 286 5.35 21.88 1.52
C GLU A 286 4.71 22.49 0.26
N LYS A 287 5.44 22.50 -0.86
CA LYS A 287 4.95 22.97 -2.16
C LYS A 287 3.71 22.18 -2.62
N TRP A 288 3.72 20.87 -2.43
CA TRP A 288 2.58 20.02 -2.72
C TRP A 288 1.38 20.31 -1.82
N ALA A 289 1.59 20.47 -0.51
CA ALA A 289 0.54 20.78 0.44
C ALA A 289 -0.12 22.14 0.14
N GLN A 290 0.66 23.15 -0.22
CA GLN A 290 0.15 24.46 -0.67
C GLN A 290 -0.73 24.32 -1.93
N PHE A 291 -0.32 23.48 -2.89
CA PHE A 291 -1.12 23.20 -4.06
C PHE A 291 -2.46 22.53 -3.67
N LEU A 292 -2.49 21.62 -2.71
CA LEU A 292 -3.71 20.99 -2.22
C LEU A 292 -4.64 22.02 -1.55
N VAL A 293 -4.10 22.92 -0.74
CA VAL A 293 -4.88 24.01 -0.12
C VAL A 293 -5.49 24.91 -1.20
N ALA A 294 -4.73 25.26 -2.24
CA ALA A 294 -5.23 26.02 -3.38
C ALA A 294 -6.34 25.26 -4.16
N CYS A 295 -6.18 23.94 -4.35
CA CYS A 295 -7.24 23.11 -4.95
C CYS A 295 -8.51 23.12 -4.10
N GLN A 296 -8.40 23.03 -2.79
CA GLN A 296 -9.54 23.07 -1.88
C GLN A 296 -10.29 24.40 -1.98
N GLY A 297 -9.59 25.53 -2.05
CA GLY A 297 -10.19 26.86 -2.17
C GLY A 297 -10.81 27.17 -3.53
N GLY A 298 -10.74 26.26 -4.52
CA GLY A 298 -11.26 26.49 -5.88
C GLY A 298 -10.48 27.56 -6.66
N SER A 299 -9.34 27.98 -6.15
CA SER A 299 -8.51 29.03 -6.78
C SER A 299 -7.84 28.50 -8.05
N ASN A 300 -8.06 29.18 -9.18
CA ASN A 300 -7.30 29.01 -10.42
C ASN A 300 -5.88 29.59 -10.34
N ALA A 301 -5.41 29.95 -9.15
CA ALA A 301 -4.05 30.46 -8.97
C ALA A 301 -3.05 29.47 -9.58
N ALA A 302 -2.28 29.97 -10.54
CA ALA A 302 -1.12 29.27 -11.06
C ALA A 302 -0.21 28.87 -9.89
N PRO A 303 0.59 27.79 -10.00
CA PRO A 303 1.55 27.44 -8.97
C PRO A 303 2.40 28.68 -8.66
N ILE A 304 2.49 29.02 -7.36
CA ILE A 304 3.32 30.15 -6.91
C ILE A 304 4.73 29.86 -7.40
N THR A 305 5.15 30.57 -8.43
CA THR A 305 6.55 30.57 -8.87
C THR A 305 7.31 31.25 -7.75
N LEU A 306 8.09 30.49 -6.97
CA LEU A 306 9.04 31.06 -6.03
C LEU A 306 9.93 32.04 -6.81
N ALA A 307 9.82 33.30 -6.46
CA ALA A 307 10.70 34.35 -7.01
C ALA A 307 12.13 33.86 -6.85
N LYS A 308 12.89 33.90 -7.97
CA LYS A 308 14.33 33.65 -7.95
C LYS A 308 14.95 34.51 -6.84
N ALA A 309 15.64 33.87 -5.91
CA ALA A 309 16.47 34.55 -4.95
C ALA A 309 17.36 35.53 -5.72
N VAL A 310 17.26 36.78 -5.37
CA VAL A 310 18.03 37.87 -5.92
C VAL A 310 19.50 37.51 -5.81
N GLN A 311 20.18 37.45 -6.96
CA GLN A 311 21.63 37.52 -7.00
C GLN A 311 22.04 38.86 -6.38
N GLY A 312 22.73 38.82 -5.24
CA GLY A 312 23.42 39.97 -4.69
C GLY A 312 24.57 40.36 -5.63
N PRO A 313 24.91 41.66 -5.70
CA PRO A 313 25.92 42.14 -6.62
C PRO A 313 27.34 41.85 -6.11
N GLU A 314 28.22 41.59 -7.09
CA GLU A 314 29.69 41.72 -7.15
C GLU A 314 30.54 41.44 -5.90
#